data_12bc944743316fee06262fadd6ae8d67
#
_entry.id   12bc944743316fee06262fadd6ae8d67
#
_cell.length_a   1.000
_cell.length_b   1.000
_cell.length_c   1.000
_cell.angle_alpha   90.00
_cell.angle_beta   90.00
_cell.angle_gamma   90.00
#
_symmetry.space_group_name_H-M   'P 1'
#
loop_
_entity.id
_entity.type
_entity.pdbx_description
1 polymer ?
#
loop_
_entity_poly.entity_id
_entity_poly.type
_entity_poly.pdbx_seq_one_letter_code
_entity_poly.pdbx_strand_id
1 'polypeptide(L)'
;MKPWYKRDWMEYDNVKDNPASSDAIRDSLCAAVKRQMMSDVPYGVLLSGGLDSSVISAITESYAERRIETDSQSRAWWPRLHSFAVGLKGAPDLAKARQVADYIGTVHHEINYTIQEGLDALRDVIYFIETYDITTVRASVPMYLLARVIKSMGIKMVLSGEGADEIFGGYLYFHKAPSADEFHKETVRKLSKLHQYDCLRANKSLSAWGVEGRVPFLDKEFLDVAMRTNPKAKMCSILPGSDPKASMEKRIVREAFEDMLPEEVAWRQKEQFSDGVGYSWIDTLKKITSEAVTDEQMAHAAERFPINTPLCKEEYYYRSIFEEHFPSESAARSVPHEASVACSTAVALEWDEAWKNMNDPSGRAVSGVHENALVH
;
A
#
# COMPACT_ATOMS: atom_id res chain seq x y z
N MET A 1 -18.71 21.99 3.93
CA MET A 1 -17.50 21.62 3.16
C MET A 1 -17.98 20.93 1.87
N LYS A 2 -17.43 21.28 0.69
CA LYS A 2 -17.76 20.60 -0.57
C LYS A 2 -16.50 19.87 -1.05
N PRO A 3 -16.61 18.62 -1.58
CA PRO A 3 -15.49 17.94 -2.22
C PRO A 3 -15.01 18.78 -3.41
N TRP A 4 -13.71 19.06 -3.47
CA TRP A 4 -13.11 19.78 -4.61
C TRP A 4 -12.77 18.85 -5.77
N TYR A 5 -12.63 17.53 -5.48
CA TYR A 5 -12.34 16.48 -6.45
C TYR A 5 -13.57 15.57 -6.59
N LYS A 6 -14.22 15.66 -7.73
CA LYS A 6 -15.32 14.80 -8.11
C LYS A 6 -15.18 14.48 -9.61
N ARG A 7 -15.23 13.21 -9.94
CA ARG A 7 -15.12 12.70 -11.31
C ARG A 7 -16.33 11.87 -11.67
N ASP A 8 -16.70 11.89 -12.92
CA ASP A 8 -17.81 11.11 -13.48
C ASP A 8 -17.56 9.60 -13.40
N TRP A 9 -16.31 9.16 -13.50
CA TRP A 9 -15.94 7.75 -13.32
C TRP A 9 -16.24 7.18 -11.92
N MET A 10 -16.58 8.00 -10.93
CA MET A 10 -17.02 7.52 -9.62
C MET A 10 -18.34 6.75 -9.69
N GLU A 11 -19.14 7.00 -10.72
CA GLU A 11 -20.40 6.30 -10.96
C GLU A 11 -20.19 5.14 -11.93
N TYR A 12 -20.60 3.93 -11.54
CA TYR A 12 -20.42 2.70 -12.33
C TYR A 12 -21.03 2.80 -13.73
N ASP A 13 -22.20 3.42 -13.86
CA ASP A 13 -22.90 3.54 -15.15
C ASP A 13 -22.10 4.31 -16.21
N ASN A 14 -21.17 5.16 -15.77
CA ASN A 14 -20.31 5.94 -16.67
C ASN A 14 -19.08 5.16 -17.17
N VAL A 15 -18.81 3.97 -16.62
CA VAL A 15 -17.58 3.21 -16.93
C VAL A 15 -17.82 1.75 -17.34
N LYS A 16 -19.01 1.20 -17.10
CA LYS A 16 -19.33 -0.22 -17.30
C LYS A 16 -19.16 -0.73 -18.74
N ASP A 17 -19.31 0.15 -19.71
CA ASP A 17 -19.24 -0.18 -21.15
C ASP A 17 -17.96 0.39 -21.81
N ASN A 18 -17.06 0.96 -21.05
CA ASN A 18 -15.82 1.51 -21.58
C ASN A 18 -14.86 0.39 -22.04
N PRO A 19 -13.98 0.68 -23.00
CA PRO A 19 -12.93 -0.27 -23.39
C PRO A 19 -11.93 -0.48 -22.24
N ALA A 20 -11.23 -1.61 -22.29
CA ALA A 20 -10.05 -1.90 -21.48
C ALA A 20 -8.84 -2.05 -22.41
N SER A 21 -7.74 -1.34 -22.09
CA SER A 21 -6.50 -1.37 -22.86
C SER A 21 -5.30 -1.36 -21.92
N SER A 22 -4.50 -2.41 -21.99
CA SER A 22 -3.22 -2.49 -21.29
C SER A 22 -2.24 -1.43 -21.80
N ASP A 23 -2.25 -1.12 -23.10
CA ASP A 23 -1.41 -0.06 -23.68
C ASP A 23 -1.77 1.31 -23.11
N ALA A 24 -3.06 1.63 -22.99
CA ALA A 24 -3.49 2.89 -22.40
C ALA A 24 -3.07 3.02 -20.92
N ILE A 25 -3.12 1.92 -20.17
CA ILE A 25 -2.61 1.86 -18.79
C ILE A 25 -1.10 2.09 -18.79
N ARG A 26 -0.36 1.40 -19.66
CA ARG A 26 1.10 1.55 -19.80
C ARG A 26 1.50 2.98 -20.10
N ASP A 27 0.96 3.54 -21.18
CA ASP A 27 1.33 4.88 -21.64
C ASP A 27 1.02 5.95 -20.61
N SER A 28 -0.16 5.87 -19.98
CA SER A 28 -0.56 6.85 -18.97
C SER A 28 0.25 6.75 -17.68
N LEU A 29 0.63 5.52 -17.23
CA LEU A 29 1.48 5.35 -16.05
C LEU A 29 2.92 5.79 -16.33
N CYS A 30 3.47 5.46 -17.49
CA CYS A 30 4.78 5.95 -17.91
C CYS A 30 4.83 7.49 -17.92
N ALA A 31 3.79 8.12 -18.44
CA ALA A 31 3.66 9.58 -18.44
C ALA A 31 3.56 10.15 -17.01
N ALA A 32 2.81 9.50 -16.11
CA ALA A 32 2.70 9.89 -14.71
C ALA A 32 4.04 9.78 -13.97
N VAL A 33 4.76 8.68 -14.13
CA VAL A 33 6.11 8.50 -13.55
C VAL A 33 7.03 9.58 -14.07
N LYS A 34 7.09 9.79 -15.39
CA LYS A 34 7.93 10.82 -16.02
C LYS A 34 7.67 12.21 -15.43
N ARG A 35 6.40 12.62 -15.30
CA ARG A 35 6.05 13.91 -14.67
C ARG A 35 6.54 14.00 -13.22
N GLN A 36 6.42 12.92 -12.46
CA GLN A 36 6.80 12.89 -11.05
C GLN A 36 8.30 12.68 -10.80
N MET A 37 9.09 12.40 -11.84
CA MET A 37 10.56 12.38 -11.74
C MET A 37 11.20 13.77 -11.81
N MET A 38 10.45 14.81 -12.18
CA MET A 38 10.99 16.18 -12.20
C MET A 38 11.47 16.57 -10.81
N SER A 39 12.78 16.74 -10.65
CA SER A 39 13.42 16.99 -9.36
C SER A 39 14.78 17.64 -9.52
N ASP A 40 15.07 18.64 -8.68
CA ASP A 40 16.37 19.29 -8.52
C ASP A 40 17.22 18.70 -7.37
N VAL A 41 16.73 17.62 -6.76
CA VAL A 41 17.38 16.92 -5.64
C VAL A 41 17.55 15.42 -5.97
N PRO A 42 18.49 14.72 -5.30
CA PRO A 42 18.64 13.29 -5.45
C PRO A 42 17.35 12.56 -5.06
N TYR A 43 16.96 11.61 -5.88
CA TYR A 43 15.77 10.78 -5.66
C TYR A 43 16.07 9.28 -5.81
N GLY A 44 15.13 8.46 -5.35
CA GLY A 44 15.17 7.02 -5.47
C GLY A 44 13.77 6.42 -5.58
N VAL A 45 13.68 5.11 -5.45
CA VAL A 45 12.43 4.36 -5.49
C VAL A 45 12.31 3.43 -4.28
N LEU A 46 11.09 3.27 -3.77
CA LEU A 46 10.77 2.23 -2.79
C LEU A 46 10.48 0.93 -3.55
N LEU A 47 11.22 -0.13 -3.25
CA LEU A 47 11.16 -1.39 -3.96
C LEU A 47 10.95 -2.55 -2.98
N SER A 48 9.71 -3.03 -2.83
CA SER A 48 9.36 -4.16 -1.97
C SER A 48 9.47 -5.52 -2.68
N GLY A 49 9.69 -5.54 -4.00
CA GLY A 49 9.65 -6.77 -4.81
C GLY A 49 8.23 -7.24 -5.15
N GLY A 50 7.20 -6.50 -4.75
CA GLY A 50 5.83 -6.64 -5.24
C GLY A 50 5.64 -6.01 -6.62
N LEU A 51 4.57 -6.36 -7.33
CA LEU A 51 4.27 -5.86 -8.69
C LEU A 51 4.37 -4.34 -8.79
N ASP A 52 3.66 -3.62 -7.93
CA ASP A 52 3.45 -2.17 -8.04
C ASP A 52 4.75 -1.39 -7.90
N SER A 53 5.52 -1.69 -6.84
CA SER A 53 6.81 -1.07 -6.60
C SER A 53 7.83 -1.42 -7.70
N SER A 54 7.75 -2.63 -8.24
CA SER A 54 8.61 -3.10 -9.32
C SER A 54 8.31 -2.39 -10.63
N VAL A 55 7.03 -2.21 -10.98
CA VAL A 55 6.59 -1.43 -12.15
C VAL A 55 7.08 0.01 -12.07
N ILE A 56 6.83 0.70 -10.93
CA ILE A 56 7.31 2.08 -10.76
C ILE A 56 8.84 2.15 -10.87
N SER A 57 9.56 1.20 -10.26
CA SER A 57 11.02 1.19 -10.31
C SER A 57 11.55 0.96 -11.72
N ALA A 58 10.97 0.03 -12.48
CA ALA A 58 11.37 -0.26 -13.85
C ALA A 58 11.11 0.93 -14.79
N ILE A 59 9.95 1.56 -14.70
CA ILE A 59 9.64 2.77 -15.48
C ILE A 59 10.60 3.90 -15.10
N THR A 60 10.86 4.11 -13.79
CA THR A 60 11.75 5.17 -13.32
C THR A 60 13.16 4.96 -13.85
N GLU A 61 13.70 3.72 -13.80
CA GLU A 61 15.02 3.39 -14.32
C GLU A 61 15.15 3.67 -15.82
N SER A 62 14.10 3.36 -16.60
CA SER A 62 14.12 3.62 -18.05
C SER A 62 14.29 5.10 -18.43
N TYR A 63 14.00 6.02 -17.49
CA TYR A 63 14.18 7.47 -17.68
C TYR A 63 15.34 8.06 -16.87
N ALA A 64 15.97 7.33 -15.95
CA ALA A 64 16.88 7.87 -14.94
C ALA A 64 18.18 8.47 -15.50
N GLU A 65 18.64 8.02 -16.68
CA GLU A 65 19.89 8.53 -17.28
C GLU A 65 19.82 9.98 -17.76
N ARG A 66 18.62 10.48 -18.03
CA ARG A 66 18.43 11.79 -18.66
C ARG A 66 17.53 12.70 -17.85
N ARG A 67 17.79 13.99 -17.97
CA ARG A 67 17.00 15.01 -17.29
C ARG A 67 15.63 15.18 -17.95
N ILE A 68 14.59 15.02 -17.16
CA ILE A 68 13.18 15.20 -17.60
C ILE A 68 12.91 16.65 -17.96
N GLU A 69 13.50 17.62 -17.23
CA GLU A 69 13.30 19.06 -17.42
C GLU A 69 13.82 19.60 -18.75
N THR A 70 14.70 18.85 -19.43
CA THR A 70 15.28 19.23 -20.72
C THR A 70 14.84 18.33 -21.87
N ASP A 71 13.60 17.80 -21.80
CA ASP A 71 13.07 16.83 -22.77
C ASP A 71 14.04 15.66 -23.05
N SER A 72 14.73 15.23 -22.01
CA SER A 72 15.69 14.14 -22.03
C SER A 72 16.93 14.38 -22.93
N GLN A 73 17.26 15.62 -23.26
CA GLN A 73 18.44 15.95 -24.07
C GLN A 73 19.75 15.99 -23.23
N SER A 74 19.65 16.34 -21.95
CA SER A 74 20.79 16.41 -21.06
C SER A 74 20.88 15.18 -20.15
N ARG A 75 22.12 14.79 -19.78
CA ARG A 75 22.34 13.73 -18.81
C ARG A 75 21.86 14.17 -17.42
N ALA A 76 21.27 13.25 -16.67
CA ALA A 76 20.87 13.48 -15.30
C ALA A 76 22.06 13.78 -14.38
N TRP A 77 21.85 14.57 -13.32
CA TRP A 77 22.89 14.84 -12.32
C TRP A 77 23.22 13.61 -11.49
N TRP A 78 22.20 12.73 -11.26
CA TRP A 78 22.31 11.45 -10.58
C TRP A 78 21.79 10.35 -11.52
N PRO A 79 22.62 9.86 -12.47
CA PRO A 79 22.18 8.96 -13.53
C PRO A 79 22.00 7.51 -13.07
N ARG A 80 22.32 7.19 -11.83
CA ARG A 80 22.12 5.86 -11.25
C ARG A 80 20.98 5.90 -10.25
N LEU A 81 19.92 5.17 -10.55
CA LEU A 81 18.75 5.08 -9.67
C LEU A 81 19.08 4.25 -8.44
N HIS A 82 18.72 4.77 -7.27
CA HIS A 82 18.81 4.07 -6.00
C HIS A 82 17.44 3.48 -5.65
N SER A 83 17.41 2.19 -5.32
CA SER A 83 16.22 1.49 -4.82
C SER A 83 16.40 1.06 -3.37
N PHE A 84 15.30 1.09 -2.61
CA PHE A 84 15.30 0.86 -1.17
C PHE A 84 14.25 -0.17 -0.78
N ALA A 85 14.67 -1.18 -0.01
CA ALA A 85 13.80 -2.17 0.62
C ALA A 85 14.06 -2.22 2.12
N VAL A 86 13.02 -2.55 2.89
CA VAL A 86 13.11 -2.71 4.34
C VAL A 86 12.42 -3.98 4.79
N GLY A 87 12.98 -4.66 5.77
CA GLY A 87 12.38 -5.84 6.38
C GLY A 87 13.17 -6.36 7.57
N LEU A 88 12.60 -7.30 8.29
CA LEU A 88 13.35 -8.11 9.24
C LEU A 88 14.34 -8.99 8.47
N LYS A 89 15.43 -9.38 9.12
CA LYS A 89 16.42 -10.27 8.50
C LYS A 89 15.75 -11.55 7.99
N GLY A 90 15.89 -11.81 6.68
CA GLY A 90 15.29 -12.96 6.01
C GLY A 90 13.82 -12.77 5.60
N ALA A 91 13.29 -11.56 5.66
CA ALA A 91 11.96 -11.26 5.16
C ALA A 91 11.84 -11.61 3.66
N PRO A 92 10.73 -12.20 3.20
CA PRO A 92 10.58 -12.69 1.83
C PRO A 92 10.65 -11.58 0.79
N ASP A 93 10.16 -10.39 1.11
CA ASP A 93 10.18 -9.25 0.21
C ASP A 93 11.59 -8.76 -0.11
N LEU A 94 12.55 -8.87 0.83
CA LEU A 94 13.94 -8.44 0.60
C LEU A 94 14.60 -9.23 -0.54
N ALA A 95 14.40 -10.56 -0.58
CA ALA A 95 14.95 -11.39 -1.63
C ALA A 95 14.33 -11.05 -3.01
N LYS A 96 13.02 -10.79 -3.05
CA LYS A 96 12.33 -10.39 -4.29
C LYS A 96 12.71 -8.99 -4.74
N ALA A 97 12.85 -8.05 -3.81
CA ALA A 97 13.36 -6.70 -4.12
C ALA A 97 14.76 -6.76 -4.73
N ARG A 98 15.65 -7.59 -4.18
CA ARG A 98 16.99 -7.83 -4.74
C ARG A 98 16.92 -8.35 -6.17
N GLN A 99 16.08 -9.38 -6.42
CA GLN A 99 15.91 -9.96 -7.75
C GLN A 99 15.47 -8.91 -8.79
N VAL A 100 14.51 -8.07 -8.43
CA VAL A 100 14.05 -6.97 -9.30
C VAL A 100 15.16 -5.95 -9.51
N ALA A 101 15.84 -5.52 -8.44
CA ALA A 101 16.89 -4.52 -8.49
C ALA A 101 18.05 -4.95 -9.41
N ASP A 102 18.45 -6.22 -9.33
CA ASP A 102 19.50 -6.80 -10.19
C ASP A 102 19.05 -6.86 -11.66
N TYR A 103 17.75 -7.17 -11.89
CA TYR A 103 17.19 -7.24 -13.25
C TYR A 103 17.11 -5.85 -13.92
N ILE A 104 16.62 -4.83 -13.19
CA ILE A 104 16.48 -3.46 -13.75
C ILE A 104 17.74 -2.61 -13.63
N GLY A 105 18.77 -3.05 -12.87
CA GLY A 105 20.08 -2.40 -12.81
C GLY A 105 20.18 -1.26 -11.79
N THR A 106 19.33 -1.20 -10.76
CA THR A 106 19.41 -0.15 -9.73
C THR A 106 20.52 -0.39 -8.70
N VAL A 107 20.96 0.68 -8.04
CA VAL A 107 21.82 0.59 -6.84
C VAL A 107 20.92 0.28 -5.65
N HIS A 108 20.80 -1.01 -5.30
CA HIS A 108 19.87 -1.49 -4.30
C HIS A 108 20.41 -1.41 -2.87
N HIS A 109 19.59 -0.87 -1.98
CA HIS A 109 19.84 -0.77 -0.55
C HIS A 109 18.81 -1.58 0.22
N GLU A 110 19.29 -2.65 0.86
CA GLU A 110 18.51 -3.50 1.73
C GLU A 110 18.71 -3.06 3.18
N ILE A 111 17.63 -2.60 3.81
CA ILE A 111 17.65 -2.12 5.18
C ILE A 111 17.01 -3.17 6.10
N ASN A 112 17.82 -3.74 6.95
CA ASN A 112 17.36 -4.66 7.98
C ASN A 112 17.14 -3.89 9.29
N TYR A 113 15.99 -4.12 9.95
CA TYR A 113 15.70 -3.62 11.27
C TYR A 113 15.44 -4.79 12.22
N THR A 114 15.62 -4.56 13.50
CA THR A 114 15.30 -5.53 14.56
C THR A 114 13.93 -5.24 15.14
N ILE A 115 13.30 -6.26 15.71
CA ILE A 115 12.01 -6.09 16.42
C ILE A 115 12.14 -5.01 17.50
N GLN A 116 13.27 -4.97 18.24
CA GLN A 116 13.48 -3.97 19.28
C GLN A 116 13.52 -2.54 18.70
N GLU A 117 14.24 -2.31 17.61
CA GLU A 117 14.24 -0.99 16.95
C GLU A 117 12.82 -0.59 16.51
N GLY A 118 12.02 -1.54 16.05
CA GLY A 118 10.63 -1.28 15.71
C GLY A 118 9.78 -0.89 16.92
N LEU A 119 9.95 -1.59 18.04
CA LEU A 119 9.25 -1.29 19.30
C LEU A 119 9.66 0.07 19.89
N ASP A 120 10.94 0.38 19.86
CA ASP A 120 11.48 1.65 20.34
C ASP A 120 10.95 2.84 19.52
N ALA A 121 10.68 2.62 18.22
CA ALA A 121 10.16 3.64 17.34
C ALA A 121 8.63 3.87 17.45
N LEU A 122 7.86 2.95 18.07
CA LEU A 122 6.38 3.01 18.06
C LEU A 122 5.82 4.35 18.56
N ARG A 123 6.38 4.88 19.63
CA ARG A 123 5.91 6.14 20.23
C ARG A 123 6.10 7.32 19.27
N ASP A 124 7.29 7.42 18.66
CA ASP A 124 7.60 8.46 17.69
C ASP A 124 6.75 8.30 16.42
N VAL A 125 6.59 7.05 15.95
CA VAL A 125 5.77 6.76 14.78
C VAL A 125 4.33 7.24 14.99
N ILE A 126 3.68 6.87 16.11
CA ILE A 126 2.30 7.31 16.43
C ILE A 126 2.21 8.84 16.49
N TYR A 127 3.23 9.52 17.05
CA TYR A 127 3.29 10.97 17.03
C TYR A 127 3.32 11.53 15.62
N PHE A 128 4.19 11.03 14.75
CA PHE A 128 4.35 11.56 13.39
C PHE A 128 3.18 11.23 12.46
N ILE A 129 2.64 10.02 12.55
CA ILE A 129 1.51 9.61 11.69
C ILE A 129 0.16 10.13 12.18
N GLU A 130 0.05 10.57 13.44
CA GLU A 130 -1.16 11.14 14.05
C GLU A 130 -2.39 10.21 13.93
N THR A 131 -2.18 8.90 14.11
CA THR A 131 -3.23 7.87 14.10
C THR A 131 -2.85 6.71 15.00
N TYR A 132 -3.86 5.96 15.45
CA TYR A 132 -3.71 4.71 16.19
C TYR A 132 -4.34 3.52 15.46
N ASP A 133 -4.70 3.68 14.17
CA ASP A 133 -5.16 2.56 13.34
C ASP A 133 -4.12 1.46 13.28
N ILE A 134 -4.53 0.23 13.62
CA ILE A 134 -3.62 -0.91 13.80
C ILE A 134 -2.77 -1.15 12.55
N THR A 135 -3.43 -1.24 11.39
CA THR A 135 -2.76 -1.55 10.12
C THR A 135 -1.78 -0.45 9.73
N THR A 136 -2.20 0.79 9.91
CA THR A 136 -1.38 1.97 9.61
C THR A 136 -0.14 2.01 10.52
N VAL A 137 -0.28 1.78 11.83
CA VAL A 137 0.86 1.75 12.78
C VAL A 137 1.83 0.63 12.43
N ARG A 138 1.34 -0.61 12.24
CA ARG A 138 2.17 -1.78 11.90
C ARG A 138 3.04 -1.54 10.67
N ALA A 139 2.47 -0.95 9.63
CA ALA A 139 3.16 -0.68 8.37
C ALA A 139 4.01 0.60 8.39
N SER A 140 3.68 1.58 9.26
CA SER A 140 4.43 2.83 9.37
C SER A 140 5.80 2.65 10.02
N VAL A 141 5.94 1.74 10.98
CA VAL A 141 7.21 1.53 11.68
C VAL A 141 8.36 1.17 10.74
N PRO A 142 8.27 0.13 9.89
CA PRO A 142 9.35 -0.17 8.95
C PRO A 142 9.59 0.98 7.96
N MET A 143 8.55 1.66 7.50
CA MET A 143 8.69 2.79 6.57
C MET A 143 9.37 4.00 7.23
N TYR A 144 9.08 4.29 8.49
CA TYR A 144 9.75 5.33 9.28
C TYR A 144 11.25 5.05 9.45
N LEU A 145 11.61 3.80 9.78
CA LEU A 145 13.00 3.37 9.91
C LEU A 145 13.75 3.42 8.56
N LEU A 146 13.07 3.02 7.49
CA LEU A 146 13.58 3.14 6.11
C LEU A 146 13.86 4.60 5.73
N ALA A 147 12.92 5.49 6.01
CA ALA A 147 13.04 6.92 5.70
C ALA A 147 14.24 7.57 6.38
N ARG A 148 14.56 7.16 7.61
CA ARG A 148 15.74 7.58 8.35
C ARG A 148 17.04 7.29 7.59
N VAL A 149 17.14 6.07 7.02
CA VAL A 149 18.31 5.67 6.25
C VAL A 149 18.37 6.42 4.91
N ILE A 150 17.26 6.52 4.18
CA ILE A 150 17.17 7.28 2.93
C ILE A 150 17.65 8.72 3.14
N LYS A 151 17.20 9.36 4.21
CA LYS A 151 17.63 10.71 4.61
C LYS A 151 19.13 10.80 4.85
N SER A 152 19.71 9.81 5.57
CA SER A 152 21.13 9.79 5.90
C SER A 152 22.03 9.68 4.66
N MET A 153 21.51 9.13 3.57
CA MET A 153 22.18 9.02 2.27
C MET A 153 22.04 10.30 1.40
N GLY A 154 21.41 11.33 1.91
CA GLY A 154 21.23 12.61 1.21
C GLY A 154 20.09 12.61 0.18
N ILE A 155 19.30 11.53 0.08
CA ILE A 155 18.16 11.43 -0.81
C ILE A 155 16.97 12.17 -0.18
N LYS A 156 16.27 12.96 -0.99
CA LYS A 156 15.21 13.87 -0.53
C LYS A 156 13.83 13.49 -1.04
N MET A 157 13.75 12.64 -2.05
CA MET A 157 12.50 12.25 -2.68
C MET A 157 12.56 10.77 -3.09
N VAL A 158 11.44 10.08 -2.95
CA VAL A 158 11.27 8.71 -3.44
C VAL A 158 9.94 8.54 -4.17
N LEU A 159 9.92 7.71 -5.21
CA LEU A 159 8.70 7.26 -5.85
C LEU A 159 8.27 5.92 -5.23
N SER A 160 6.95 5.74 -5.07
CA SER A 160 6.34 4.56 -4.45
C SER A 160 5.22 4.00 -5.32
N GLY A 161 4.95 2.70 -5.17
CA GLY A 161 3.85 1.98 -5.81
C GLY A 161 2.49 2.09 -5.11
N GLU A 162 2.34 2.98 -4.12
CA GLU A 162 1.09 3.16 -3.38
C GLU A 162 -0.07 3.59 -4.29
N GLY A 163 -1.27 3.10 -4.00
CA GLY A 163 -2.50 3.43 -4.72
C GLY A 163 -2.90 2.39 -5.77
N ALA A 164 -2.00 1.51 -6.20
CA ALA A 164 -2.31 0.49 -7.22
C ALA A 164 -3.36 -0.52 -6.75
N ASP A 165 -3.30 -0.94 -5.49
CA ASP A 165 -4.25 -1.90 -4.91
C ASP A 165 -5.68 -1.37 -4.89
N GLU A 166 -5.85 -0.11 -4.57
CA GLU A 166 -7.15 0.56 -4.50
C GLU A 166 -7.77 0.77 -5.88
N ILE A 167 -6.95 1.06 -6.89
CA ILE A 167 -7.40 1.34 -8.25
C ILE A 167 -7.79 0.05 -8.99
N PHE A 168 -6.99 -1.01 -8.80
CA PHE A 168 -7.10 -2.25 -9.58
C PHE A 168 -7.61 -3.45 -8.77
N GLY A 169 -8.08 -3.23 -7.54
CA GLY A 169 -8.59 -4.32 -6.69
C GLY A 169 -7.51 -5.34 -6.32
N GLY A 170 -6.32 -4.86 -5.93
CA GLY A 170 -5.17 -5.72 -5.67
C GLY A 170 -5.20 -6.46 -4.33
N TYR A 171 -6.03 -6.06 -3.39
CA TYR A 171 -6.20 -6.78 -2.13
C TYR A 171 -6.97 -8.08 -2.34
N LEU A 172 -6.58 -9.16 -1.67
CA LEU A 172 -7.14 -10.49 -1.88
C LEU A 172 -8.66 -10.57 -1.66
N TYR A 173 -9.23 -9.73 -0.80
CA TYR A 173 -10.67 -9.73 -0.57
C TYR A 173 -11.48 -9.32 -1.82
N PHE A 174 -10.91 -8.59 -2.76
CA PHE A 174 -11.60 -8.22 -4.02
C PHE A 174 -12.00 -9.42 -4.88
N HIS A 175 -11.37 -10.61 -4.67
CA HIS A 175 -11.80 -11.85 -5.32
C HIS A 175 -13.23 -12.26 -4.97
N LYS A 176 -13.76 -11.77 -3.85
CA LYS A 176 -15.13 -12.02 -3.39
C LYS A 176 -16.12 -10.95 -3.84
N ALA A 177 -15.72 -9.98 -4.66
CA ALA A 177 -16.62 -8.95 -5.15
C ALA A 177 -17.80 -9.58 -5.91
N PRO A 178 -19.05 -9.35 -5.49
CA PRO A 178 -20.21 -10.06 -6.03
C PRO A 178 -20.58 -9.64 -7.45
N SER A 179 -20.13 -8.48 -7.88
CA SER A 179 -20.38 -7.92 -9.21
C SER A 179 -19.35 -6.85 -9.58
N ALA A 180 -19.28 -6.52 -10.88
CA ALA A 180 -18.43 -5.44 -11.36
C ALA A 180 -18.87 -4.05 -10.83
N ASP A 181 -20.14 -3.88 -10.52
CA ASP A 181 -20.68 -2.67 -9.88
C ASP A 181 -20.14 -2.54 -8.44
N GLU A 182 -20.27 -3.59 -7.62
CA GLU A 182 -19.75 -3.57 -6.24
C GLU A 182 -18.22 -3.51 -6.19
N PHE A 183 -17.52 -4.19 -7.11
CA PHE A 183 -16.06 -4.04 -7.28
C PHE A 183 -15.68 -2.57 -7.51
N HIS A 184 -16.34 -1.92 -8.47
CA HIS A 184 -16.07 -0.52 -8.80
C HIS A 184 -16.39 0.42 -7.63
N LYS A 185 -17.54 0.25 -6.99
CA LYS A 185 -17.92 1.04 -5.81
C LYS A 185 -16.90 0.89 -4.70
N GLU A 186 -16.36 -0.30 -4.49
CA GLU A 186 -15.34 -0.53 -3.48
C GLU A 186 -14.02 0.18 -3.82
N THR A 187 -13.56 0.16 -5.08
CA THR A 187 -12.38 0.93 -5.49
C THR A 187 -12.59 2.43 -5.25
N VAL A 188 -13.78 2.96 -5.52
CA VAL A 188 -14.13 4.36 -5.23
C VAL A 188 -14.15 4.64 -3.71
N ARG A 189 -14.72 3.75 -2.90
CA ARG A 189 -14.71 3.86 -1.41
C ARG A 189 -13.27 3.90 -0.89
N LYS A 190 -12.41 2.99 -1.36
CA LYS A 190 -11.00 2.93 -0.97
C LYS A 190 -10.27 4.22 -1.33
N LEU A 191 -10.37 4.67 -2.58
CA LEU A 191 -9.72 5.90 -3.04
C LEU A 191 -10.20 7.13 -2.26
N SER A 192 -11.48 7.21 -1.92
CA SER A 192 -12.04 8.36 -1.18
C SER A 192 -11.50 8.47 0.25
N LYS A 193 -11.09 7.34 0.87
CA LYS A 193 -10.56 7.28 2.24
C LYS A 193 -9.03 7.12 2.30
N LEU A 194 -8.35 6.94 1.18
CA LEU A 194 -6.93 6.58 1.11
C LEU A 194 -6.01 7.59 1.84
N HIS A 195 -6.43 8.85 1.91
CA HIS A 195 -5.75 9.91 2.65
C HIS A 195 -5.73 9.70 4.17
N GLN A 196 -6.52 8.78 4.70
CA GLN A 196 -6.56 8.44 6.13
C GLN A 196 -5.77 7.17 6.47
N TYR A 197 -5.33 6.39 5.46
CA TYR A 197 -4.66 5.09 5.60
C TYR A 197 -3.30 5.07 4.87
N ASP A 198 -3.23 4.44 3.71
CA ASP A 198 -1.95 4.18 3.04
C ASP A 198 -1.22 5.45 2.59
N CYS A 199 -1.94 6.45 2.08
CA CYS A 199 -1.34 7.74 1.73
C CYS A 199 -0.89 8.52 2.97
N LEU A 200 -1.66 8.49 4.07
CA LEU A 200 -1.24 9.10 5.33
C LEU A 200 0.04 8.43 5.84
N ARG A 201 0.05 7.09 5.88
CA ARG A 201 1.21 6.30 6.27
C ARG A 201 2.45 6.66 5.45
N ALA A 202 2.34 6.53 4.13
CA ALA A 202 3.47 6.79 3.23
C ALA A 202 3.99 8.21 3.36
N ASN A 203 3.10 9.22 3.32
CA ASN A 203 3.50 10.61 3.42
C ASN A 203 4.13 10.94 4.77
N LYS A 204 3.45 10.62 5.88
CA LYS A 204 3.90 11.04 7.20
C LYS A 204 5.13 10.30 7.70
N SER A 205 5.27 9.00 7.39
CA SER A 205 6.48 8.24 7.74
C SER A 205 7.72 8.77 7.02
N LEU A 206 7.59 9.14 5.74
CA LEU A 206 8.69 9.73 4.97
C LEU A 206 8.98 11.16 5.41
N SER A 207 7.95 12.00 5.56
CA SER A 207 8.12 13.41 5.93
C SER A 207 8.63 13.62 7.35
N ALA A 208 8.46 12.65 8.27
CA ALA A 208 9.10 12.66 9.59
C ALA A 208 10.62 12.84 9.51
N TRP A 209 11.24 12.37 8.43
CA TRP A 209 12.66 12.51 8.13
C TRP A 209 12.97 13.54 7.03
N GLY A 210 11.97 14.28 6.57
CA GLY A 210 12.10 15.27 5.50
C GLY A 210 12.40 14.65 4.13
N VAL A 211 11.83 13.47 3.87
CA VAL A 211 11.82 12.82 2.56
C VAL A 211 10.44 12.99 1.93
N GLU A 212 10.37 13.45 0.69
CA GLU A 212 9.14 13.55 -0.08
C GLU A 212 8.79 12.19 -0.70
N GLY A 213 7.55 11.73 -0.53
CA GLY A 213 7.00 10.56 -1.22
C GLY A 213 6.15 10.97 -2.41
N ARG A 214 6.42 10.41 -3.59
CA ARG A 214 5.60 10.59 -4.79
C ARG A 214 4.94 9.28 -5.19
N VAL A 215 3.68 9.36 -5.63
CA VAL A 215 2.80 8.21 -5.85
C VAL A 215 2.19 8.25 -7.27
N PRO A 216 2.92 7.79 -8.30
CA PRO A 216 2.48 7.90 -9.69
C PRO A 216 1.14 7.24 -9.99
N PHE A 217 0.78 6.15 -9.30
CA PHE A 217 -0.55 5.54 -9.45
C PHE A 217 -1.70 6.48 -9.05
N LEU A 218 -1.45 7.46 -8.21
CA LEU A 218 -2.45 8.47 -7.81
C LEU A 218 -2.35 9.78 -8.59
N ASP A 219 -1.55 9.82 -9.65
CA ASP A 219 -1.55 10.93 -10.61
C ASP A 219 -2.95 11.11 -11.19
N LYS A 220 -3.45 12.35 -11.25
CA LYS A 220 -4.85 12.61 -11.62
C LYS A 220 -5.19 12.18 -13.04
N GLU A 221 -4.25 12.35 -13.99
CA GLU A 221 -4.46 11.94 -15.38
C GLU A 221 -4.43 10.42 -15.51
N PHE A 222 -3.52 9.76 -14.77
CA PHE A 222 -3.50 8.30 -14.69
C PHE A 222 -4.77 7.76 -14.05
N LEU A 223 -5.24 8.35 -12.94
CA LEU A 223 -6.50 7.97 -12.29
C LEU A 223 -7.69 8.05 -13.25
N ASP A 224 -7.76 9.11 -14.07
CA ASP A 224 -8.84 9.27 -15.05
C ASP A 224 -8.82 8.12 -16.08
N VAL A 225 -7.65 7.66 -16.54
CA VAL A 225 -7.53 6.51 -17.44
C VAL A 225 -7.86 5.19 -16.73
N ALA A 226 -7.24 4.95 -15.60
CA ALA A 226 -7.35 3.69 -14.86
C ALA A 226 -8.77 3.46 -14.31
N MET A 227 -9.42 4.51 -13.77
CA MET A 227 -10.77 4.40 -13.22
C MET A 227 -11.87 4.39 -14.28
N ARG A 228 -11.61 4.93 -15.47
CA ARG A 228 -12.51 4.79 -16.64
C ARG A 228 -12.42 3.44 -17.32
N THR A 229 -11.39 2.66 -17.06
CA THR A 229 -11.27 1.28 -17.59
C THR A 229 -12.45 0.44 -17.07
N ASN A 230 -13.05 -0.35 -17.96
CA ASN A 230 -14.18 -1.23 -17.61
C ASN A 230 -13.86 -2.06 -16.36
N PRO A 231 -14.66 -1.96 -15.29
CA PRO A 231 -14.41 -2.69 -14.04
C PRO A 231 -14.30 -4.21 -14.19
N LYS A 232 -15.00 -4.81 -15.17
CA LYS A 232 -14.90 -6.25 -15.47
C LYS A 232 -13.49 -6.67 -15.85
N ALA A 233 -12.72 -5.81 -16.51
CA ALA A 233 -11.35 -6.11 -16.91
C ALA A 233 -10.34 -6.03 -15.74
N LYS A 234 -10.75 -5.46 -14.61
CA LYS A 234 -9.95 -5.40 -13.38
C LYS A 234 -10.26 -6.54 -12.41
N MET A 235 -11.43 -7.18 -12.55
CA MET A 235 -11.85 -8.28 -11.69
C MET A 235 -11.04 -9.55 -11.98
N CYS A 236 -10.80 -10.30 -10.93
CA CYS A 236 -10.27 -11.65 -11.05
C CYS A 236 -11.35 -12.60 -11.59
N SER A 237 -11.02 -13.41 -12.59
CA SER A 237 -11.93 -14.39 -13.16
C SER A 237 -11.54 -15.78 -12.67
N ILE A 238 -12.26 -16.31 -11.68
CA ILE A 238 -12.07 -17.66 -11.17
C ILE A 238 -13.09 -18.58 -11.89
N LEU A 239 -12.80 -18.97 -13.13
CA LEU A 239 -13.58 -19.95 -13.86
C LEU A 239 -12.81 -21.30 -13.87
N PRO A 240 -13.47 -22.44 -13.58
CA PRO A 240 -12.83 -23.75 -13.68
C PRO A 240 -12.22 -23.96 -15.07
N GLY A 241 -10.94 -24.31 -15.13
CA GLY A 241 -10.21 -24.53 -16.39
C GLY A 241 -9.73 -23.27 -17.12
N SER A 242 -9.87 -22.07 -16.52
CA SER A 242 -9.26 -20.87 -17.05
C SER A 242 -7.74 -20.84 -16.84
N ASP A 243 -7.04 -20.05 -17.66
CA ASP A 243 -5.62 -19.75 -17.47
C ASP A 243 -5.38 -19.26 -16.02
N PRO A 244 -4.43 -19.81 -15.26
CA PRO A 244 -4.06 -19.34 -13.94
C PRO A 244 -3.77 -17.83 -13.90
N LYS A 245 -3.20 -17.27 -14.97
CA LYS A 245 -2.97 -15.81 -15.12
C LYS A 245 -4.28 -15.01 -15.13
N ALA A 246 -5.40 -15.61 -15.57
CA ALA A 246 -6.70 -14.94 -15.59
C ALA A 246 -7.32 -14.76 -14.20
N SER A 247 -6.91 -15.56 -13.22
CA SER A 247 -7.37 -15.48 -11.83
C SER A 247 -6.55 -14.52 -10.96
N MET A 248 -5.46 -13.96 -11.50
CA MET A 248 -4.59 -13.06 -10.74
C MET A 248 -5.18 -11.64 -10.64
N GLU A 249 -5.03 -11.05 -9.47
CA GLU A 249 -5.34 -9.64 -9.23
C GLU A 249 -4.46 -8.72 -10.12
N LYS A 250 -4.98 -7.54 -10.47
CA LYS A 250 -4.29 -6.53 -11.29
C LYS A 250 -3.82 -7.04 -12.67
N ARG A 251 -4.51 -8.00 -13.26
CA ARG A 251 -4.13 -8.62 -14.53
C ARG A 251 -3.75 -7.60 -15.59
N ILE A 252 -4.56 -6.55 -15.78
CA ILE A 252 -4.30 -5.51 -16.80
C ILE A 252 -2.98 -4.77 -16.57
N VAL A 253 -2.54 -4.60 -15.32
CA VAL A 253 -1.24 -4.01 -14.98
C VAL A 253 -0.11 -4.98 -15.27
N ARG A 254 -0.30 -6.28 -14.95
CA ARG A 254 0.67 -7.32 -15.23
C ARG A 254 0.92 -7.45 -16.72
N GLU A 255 -0.12 -7.55 -17.53
CA GLU A 255 -0.06 -7.59 -19.00
C GLU A 255 0.60 -6.33 -19.59
N ALA A 256 0.34 -5.15 -19.00
CA ALA A 256 0.93 -3.91 -19.46
C ALA A 256 2.45 -3.81 -19.27
N PHE A 257 3.02 -4.52 -18.28
CA PHE A 257 4.41 -4.36 -17.86
C PHE A 257 5.20 -5.67 -17.71
N GLU A 258 4.68 -6.82 -18.16
CA GLU A 258 5.37 -8.11 -18.03
C GLU A 258 6.73 -8.16 -18.74
N ASP A 259 6.91 -7.38 -19.79
CA ASP A 259 8.17 -7.27 -20.56
C ASP A 259 9.25 -6.46 -19.81
N MET A 260 8.89 -5.69 -18.80
CA MET A 260 9.80 -4.86 -18.00
C MET A 260 10.24 -5.54 -16.69
N LEU A 261 9.70 -6.70 -16.35
CA LEU A 261 9.91 -7.37 -15.06
C LEU A 261 10.27 -8.86 -15.26
N PRO A 262 10.98 -9.47 -14.29
CA PRO A 262 11.10 -10.94 -14.27
C PRO A 262 9.70 -11.57 -14.21
N GLU A 263 9.47 -12.65 -14.97
CA GLU A 263 8.16 -13.33 -15.02
C GLU A 263 7.67 -13.73 -13.63
N GLU A 264 8.56 -14.24 -12.78
CA GLU A 264 8.26 -14.63 -11.40
C GLU A 264 7.78 -13.47 -10.50
N VAL A 265 8.10 -12.22 -10.86
CA VAL A 265 7.65 -11.01 -10.16
C VAL A 265 6.39 -10.47 -10.80
N ALA A 266 6.35 -10.42 -12.13
CA ALA A 266 5.18 -9.96 -12.88
C ALA A 266 3.91 -10.76 -12.55
N TRP A 267 4.06 -12.08 -12.27
CA TRP A 267 2.95 -13.00 -11.98
C TRP A 267 2.97 -13.56 -10.56
N ARG A 268 3.64 -12.85 -9.61
CA ARG A 268 3.61 -13.17 -8.18
C ARG A 268 2.27 -12.79 -7.56
N GLN A 269 1.77 -13.65 -6.66
CA GLN A 269 0.63 -13.33 -5.81
C GLN A 269 0.92 -12.12 -4.89
N LYS A 270 -0.10 -11.30 -4.65
CA LYS A 270 -0.04 -10.15 -3.74
C LYS A 270 0.26 -10.57 -2.30
N GLU A 271 1.25 -9.93 -1.70
CA GLU A 271 1.46 -9.88 -0.24
C GLU A 271 1.26 -8.46 0.27
N GLN A 272 0.68 -8.30 1.45
CA GLN A 272 0.55 -6.99 2.08
C GLN A 272 1.91 -6.54 2.63
N PHE A 273 2.19 -5.25 2.59
CA PHE A 273 3.46 -4.70 3.05
C PHE A 273 3.77 -5.05 4.51
N SER A 274 2.76 -5.00 5.41
CA SER A 274 2.92 -5.38 6.81
C SER A 274 3.32 -6.85 7.00
N ASP A 275 2.94 -7.73 6.09
CA ASP A 275 3.29 -9.15 6.10
C ASP A 275 4.64 -9.41 5.42
N GLY A 276 4.91 -8.75 4.30
CA GLY A 276 6.14 -8.87 3.52
C GLY A 276 7.41 -8.43 4.24
N VAL A 277 7.31 -7.49 5.17
CA VAL A 277 8.44 -7.06 6.02
C VAL A 277 8.85 -8.09 7.09
N GLY A 278 8.03 -9.13 7.30
CA GLY A 278 8.31 -10.27 8.19
C GLY A 278 7.17 -10.54 9.18
N TYR A 279 6.61 -11.74 9.09
CA TYR A 279 5.48 -12.18 9.93
C TYR A 279 5.70 -12.07 11.43
N SER A 280 6.92 -12.28 11.90
CA SER A 280 7.28 -12.17 13.33
C SER A 280 7.08 -10.76 13.91
N TRP A 281 7.06 -9.72 13.06
CA TRP A 281 6.76 -8.35 13.48
C TRP A 281 5.35 -8.23 14.06
N ILE A 282 4.34 -8.66 13.30
CA ILE A 282 2.94 -8.60 13.73
C ILE A 282 2.71 -9.49 14.95
N ASP A 283 3.25 -10.72 14.96
CA ASP A 283 3.07 -11.67 16.05
C ASP A 283 3.67 -11.14 17.36
N THR A 284 4.83 -10.48 17.26
CA THR A 284 5.47 -9.86 18.43
C THR A 284 4.67 -8.67 18.95
N LEU A 285 4.16 -7.80 18.06
CA LEU A 285 3.29 -6.70 18.48
C LEU A 285 2.05 -7.19 19.21
N LYS A 286 1.36 -8.21 18.67
CA LYS A 286 0.19 -8.83 19.32
C LYS A 286 0.55 -9.38 20.69
N LYS A 287 1.69 -10.06 20.82
CA LYS A 287 2.15 -10.62 22.10
C LYS A 287 2.41 -9.52 23.11
N ILE A 288 3.26 -8.55 22.79
CA ILE A 288 3.66 -7.47 23.69
C ILE A 288 2.45 -6.64 24.14
N THR A 289 1.56 -6.29 23.23
CA THR A 289 0.38 -5.52 23.56
C THR A 289 -0.62 -6.33 24.40
N SER A 290 -0.71 -7.66 24.19
CA SER A 290 -1.53 -8.54 25.03
C SER A 290 -1.00 -8.69 26.46
N GLU A 291 0.32 -8.58 26.64
CA GLU A 291 0.97 -8.60 27.94
C GLU A 291 0.90 -7.23 28.64
N ALA A 292 0.97 -6.13 27.89
CA ALA A 292 0.97 -4.77 28.41
C ALA A 292 -0.42 -4.27 28.82
N VAL A 293 -1.49 -4.80 28.22
CA VAL A 293 -2.88 -4.39 28.48
C VAL A 293 -3.62 -5.51 29.20
N THR A 294 -4.13 -5.23 30.40
CA THR A 294 -4.88 -6.22 31.19
C THR A 294 -6.31 -6.41 30.69
N ASP A 295 -6.94 -7.53 31.06
CA ASP A 295 -8.36 -7.77 30.73
C ASP A 295 -9.27 -6.76 31.45
N GLU A 296 -8.90 -6.33 32.66
CA GLU A 296 -9.58 -5.28 33.40
C GLU A 296 -9.54 -3.94 32.66
N GLN A 297 -8.39 -3.56 32.12
CA GLN A 297 -8.27 -2.35 31.28
C GLN A 297 -9.16 -2.43 30.04
N MET A 298 -9.22 -3.59 29.39
CA MET A 298 -10.12 -3.79 28.25
C MET A 298 -11.60 -3.72 28.66
N ALA A 299 -11.99 -4.30 29.79
CA ALA A 299 -13.36 -4.24 30.30
C ALA A 299 -13.82 -2.79 30.54
N HIS A 300 -12.92 -1.91 30.93
CA HIS A 300 -13.16 -0.48 31.19
C HIS A 300 -12.75 0.44 30.03
N ALA A 301 -12.48 -0.12 28.84
CA ALA A 301 -12.00 0.65 27.69
C ALA A 301 -12.96 1.77 27.28
N ALA A 302 -14.27 1.53 27.34
CA ALA A 302 -15.31 2.52 27.01
C ALA A 302 -15.36 3.71 27.99
N GLU A 303 -15.02 3.47 29.26
CA GLU A 303 -14.94 4.54 30.27
C GLU A 303 -13.72 5.45 30.02
N ARG A 304 -12.58 4.85 29.69
CA ARG A 304 -11.35 5.57 29.42
C ARG A 304 -11.34 6.25 28.05
N PHE A 305 -11.86 5.57 27.03
CA PHE A 305 -11.88 6.01 25.65
C PHE A 305 -13.30 5.97 25.08
N PRO A 306 -14.18 6.92 25.46
CA PRO A 306 -15.59 6.90 25.03
C PRO A 306 -15.76 7.18 23.53
N ILE A 307 -14.74 7.73 22.87
CA ILE A 307 -14.74 8.01 21.44
C ILE A 307 -13.81 6.99 20.78
N ASN A 308 -14.31 6.25 19.77
CA ASN A 308 -13.59 5.20 19.09
C ASN A 308 -12.97 4.22 20.12
N THR A 309 -13.83 3.62 20.91
CA THR A 309 -13.43 2.67 21.96
C THR A 309 -12.63 1.51 21.36
N PRO A 310 -11.40 1.25 21.84
CA PRO A 310 -10.59 0.13 21.36
C PRO A 310 -11.30 -1.21 21.43
N LEU A 311 -11.22 -1.99 20.36
CA LEU A 311 -11.86 -3.31 20.25
C LEU A 311 -10.92 -4.46 20.63
N CYS A 312 -9.61 -4.21 20.69
CA CYS A 312 -8.60 -5.19 21.10
C CYS A 312 -7.46 -4.54 21.89
N LYS A 313 -6.64 -5.37 22.54
CA LYS A 313 -5.51 -4.90 23.38
C LYS A 313 -4.46 -4.12 22.60
N GLU A 314 -4.23 -4.47 21.34
CA GLU A 314 -3.29 -3.75 20.47
C GLU A 314 -3.79 -2.34 20.16
N GLU A 315 -5.05 -2.20 19.80
CA GLU A 315 -5.67 -0.88 19.58
C GLU A 315 -5.67 -0.04 20.86
N TYR A 316 -5.99 -0.65 22.00
CA TYR A 316 -5.91 0.01 23.31
C TYR A 316 -4.52 0.54 23.59
N TYR A 317 -3.48 -0.26 23.31
CA TYR A 317 -2.09 0.12 23.52
C TYR A 317 -1.70 1.33 22.67
N TYR A 318 -2.01 1.28 21.36
CA TYR A 318 -1.73 2.40 20.45
C TYR A 318 -2.58 3.64 20.78
N ARG A 319 -3.83 3.44 21.15
CA ARG A 319 -4.70 4.52 21.60
C ARG A 319 -4.17 5.20 22.87
N SER A 320 -3.60 4.47 23.79
CA SER A 320 -3.00 5.01 25.00
C SER A 320 -1.81 5.91 24.69
N ILE A 321 -0.94 5.50 23.77
CA ILE A 321 0.20 6.31 23.31
C ILE A 321 -0.31 7.57 22.55
N PHE A 322 -1.30 7.41 21.70
CA PHE A 322 -1.89 8.53 20.95
C PHE A 322 -2.48 9.60 21.89
N GLU A 323 -3.20 9.19 22.93
CA GLU A 323 -3.79 10.09 23.92
C GLU A 323 -2.75 10.94 24.67
N GLU A 324 -1.57 10.39 24.92
CA GLU A 324 -0.48 11.15 25.55
C GLU A 324 0.03 12.29 24.65
N HIS A 325 0.00 12.10 23.33
CA HIS A 325 0.41 13.11 22.37
C HIS A 325 -0.74 14.05 21.97
N PHE A 326 -1.96 13.52 21.85
CA PHE A 326 -3.12 14.20 21.31
C PHE A 326 -4.37 14.00 22.21
N PRO A 327 -4.42 14.65 23.40
CA PRO A 327 -5.43 14.36 24.43
C PRO A 327 -6.82 14.92 24.12
N SER A 328 -7.02 15.58 22.99
CA SER A 328 -8.33 16.18 22.68
C SER A 328 -9.30 15.19 22.05
N GLU A 329 -10.58 15.29 22.39
CA GLU A 329 -11.64 14.50 21.72
C GLU A 329 -11.67 14.70 20.21
N SER A 330 -11.39 15.92 19.74
CA SER A 330 -11.35 16.21 18.31
C SER A 330 -10.24 15.45 17.59
N ALA A 331 -9.08 15.25 18.23
CA ALA A 331 -8.01 14.42 17.69
C ALA A 331 -8.45 12.97 17.60
N ALA A 332 -9.08 12.42 18.64
CA ALA A 332 -9.63 11.07 18.62
C ALA A 332 -10.63 10.83 17.49
N ARG A 333 -11.51 11.83 17.23
CA ARG A 333 -12.53 11.75 16.16
C ARG A 333 -11.93 11.85 14.75
N SER A 334 -10.70 12.32 14.58
CA SER A 334 -10.04 12.40 13.27
C SER A 334 -9.51 11.05 12.78
N VAL A 335 -9.31 10.10 13.69
CA VAL A 335 -8.83 8.76 13.36
C VAL A 335 -9.98 7.87 12.91
N PRO A 336 -9.89 7.22 11.75
CA PRO A 336 -10.94 6.28 11.31
C PRO A 336 -11.02 5.09 12.25
N HIS A 337 -12.25 4.64 12.51
CA HIS A 337 -12.53 3.51 13.38
C HIS A 337 -13.65 2.67 12.74
N GLU A 338 -13.27 1.84 11.78
CA GLU A 338 -14.19 0.97 11.05
C GLU A 338 -13.70 -0.48 11.12
N ALA A 339 -14.63 -1.43 11.16
CA ALA A 339 -14.29 -2.84 11.05
C ALA A 339 -13.64 -3.12 9.67
N SER A 340 -12.55 -3.87 9.67
CA SER A 340 -11.81 -4.21 8.47
C SER A 340 -11.19 -5.60 8.60
N VAL A 341 -11.21 -6.36 7.50
CA VAL A 341 -10.47 -7.60 7.32
C VAL A 341 -9.63 -7.45 6.07
N ALA A 342 -8.34 -7.73 6.15
CA ALA A 342 -7.41 -7.63 5.02
C ALA A 342 -7.48 -6.29 4.27
N CYS A 343 -7.59 -5.19 5.00
CA CYS A 343 -7.73 -3.82 4.47
C CYS A 343 -9.06 -3.54 3.75
N SER A 344 -10.11 -4.34 3.95
CA SER A 344 -11.44 -4.09 3.38
C SER A 344 -12.13 -2.88 3.99
N THR A 345 -13.15 -2.34 3.29
CA THR A 345 -14.11 -1.44 3.94
C THR A 345 -15.15 -2.25 4.71
N ALA A 346 -15.88 -1.60 5.63
CA ALA A 346 -16.97 -2.25 6.35
C ALA A 346 -18.06 -2.83 5.43
N VAL A 347 -18.29 -2.23 4.26
CA VAL A 347 -19.24 -2.73 3.25
C VAL A 347 -18.76 -4.04 2.63
N ALA A 348 -17.48 -4.15 2.34
CA ALA A 348 -16.93 -5.36 1.72
C ALA A 348 -16.85 -6.55 2.68
N LEU A 349 -16.98 -6.35 4.00
CA LEU A 349 -17.14 -7.44 4.97
C LEU A 349 -18.40 -8.28 4.73
N GLU A 350 -19.42 -7.69 4.11
CA GLU A 350 -20.65 -8.39 3.76
C GLU A 350 -20.49 -9.35 2.56
N TRP A 351 -19.36 -9.31 1.86
CA TRP A 351 -19.13 -10.18 0.68
C TRP A 351 -18.84 -11.62 1.03
N ASP A 352 -18.41 -11.90 2.27
CA ASP A 352 -18.19 -13.27 2.75
C ASP A 352 -18.65 -13.41 4.21
N GLU A 353 -19.55 -14.36 4.45
CA GLU A 353 -20.07 -14.67 5.80
C GLU A 353 -18.95 -15.02 6.81
N ALA A 354 -17.86 -15.63 6.35
CA ALA A 354 -16.72 -16.00 7.20
C ALA A 354 -16.03 -14.78 7.82
N TRP A 355 -16.13 -13.62 7.20
CA TRP A 355 -15.44 -12.39 7.65
C TRP A 355 -16.20 -11.66 8.77
N LYS A 356 -17.50 -11.88 8.92
CA LYS A 356 -18.34 -11.19 9.93
C LYS A 356 -17.87 -11.40 11.37
N ASN A 357 -17.14 -12.48 11.63
CA ASN A 357 -16.60 -12.80 12.94
C ASN A 357 -15.06 -12.65 13.05
N MET A 358 -14.42 -12.11 12.04
CA MET A 358 -12.98 -11.89 12.06
C MET A 358 -12.67 -10.46 12.54
N ASN A 359 -11.73 -10.36 13.48
CA ASN A 359 -11.27 -9.08 14.04
C ASN A 359 -9.80 -8.79 13.71
N ASP A 360 -9.17 -9.57 12.82
CA ASP A 360 -7.78 -9.34 12.41
C ASP A 360 -7.73 -8.61 11.06
N PRO A 361 -7.26 -7.37 11.03
CA PRO A 361 -7.14 -6.60 9.79
C PRO A 361 -5.99 -7.05 8.88
N SER A 362 -5.16 -8.05 9.29
CA SER A 362 -4.04 -8.53 8.47
C SER A 362 -4.51 -9.35 7.26
N GLY A 363 -3.66 -9.41 6.22
CA GLY A 363 -3.91 -10.20 5.00
C GLY A 363 -4.01 -11.70 5.23
N ARG A 364 -3.51 -12.19 6.35
CA ARG A 364 -3.58 -13.63 6.73
C ARG A 364 -5.01 -14.15 6.83
N ALA A 365 -5.97 -13.30 7.17
CA ALA A 365 -7.39 -13.69 7.25
C ALA A 365 -7.97 -14.19 5.91
N VAL A 366 -7.34 -13.84 4.79
CA VAL A 366 -7.77 -14.20 3.42
C VAL A 366 -6.67 -14.91 2.61
N SER A 367 -5.59 -15.36 3.25
CA SER A 367 -4.46 -16.02 2.57
C SER A 367 -4.85 -17.28 1.80
N GLY A 368 -5.88 -18.01 2.24
CA GLY A 368 -6.40 -19.22 1.59
C GLY A 368 -7.25 -18.96 0.33
N VAL A 369 -7.50 -17.71 -0.06
CA VAL A 369 -8.33 -17.41 -1.24
C VAL A 369 -7.73 -17.98 -2.53
N HIS A 370 -6.39 -17.91 -2.67
CA HIS A 370 -5.71 -18.46 -3.86
C HIS A 370 -5.52 -19.97 -3.81
N GLU A 371 -5.32 -20.56 -2.63
CA GLU A 371 -5.26 -22.03 -2.50
C GLU A 371 -6.57 -22.67 -2.94
N ASN A 372 -7.70 -22.04 -2.61
CA ASN A 372 -9.02 -22.48 -3.07
C ASN A 372 -9.25 -22.20 -4.57
N ALA A 373 -8.59 -21.21 -5.17
CA ALA A 373 -8.69 -20.90 -6.58
C ALA A 373 -7.83 -21.85 -7.45
N LEU A 374 -6.77 -22.41 -6.89
CA LEU A 374 -5.90 -23.39 -7.57
C LEU A 374 -6.41 -24.83 -7.44
N VAL A 375 -7.36 -25.11 -6.56
CA VAL A 375 -7.90 -26.46 -6.27
C VAL A 375 -9.27 -26.69 -6.94
N HIS A 376 -9.86 -25.70 -7.52
CA HIS A 376 -11.13 -25.77 -8.25
C HIS A 376 -10.96 -25.26 -9.67
#